data_07da5ebff781d12c24172d7cdd658b2f
#
_entry.id   07da5ebff781d12c24172d7cdd658b2f
#
_cell.length_a   1.000
_cell.length_b   1.000
_cell.length_c   1.000
_cell.angle_alpha   90.00
_cell.angle_beta   90.00
_cell.angle_gamma   90.00
#
_symmetry.space_group_name_H-M   'P 1'
#
loop_
_entity.id
_entity.type
_entity.pdbx_description
1 polymer ?
#
loop_
_entity_poly.entity_id
_entity_poly.type
_entity_poly.pdbx_seq_one_letter_code
_entity_poly.pdbx_strand_id
1 'polypeptide(L)'
;MIINKFFIFCGLMFVLPIIYAAEFQIADTKIILPQIKGYKIANEDVVQTITKVQNQANKIFAVYLTDLDIAAGDDWIGEKYIAFGAQKLWLRKFQIHHFQQIKQTIQTQFKTFEKRLLEKLAKEEKRVSNKLTTDDCKVLLKTNAVVLHSTFSLHKNSISTIILASSTHEVNNKKEQKVTISNNNIVFLNDAIFYFYIESPYKTDADIANSKSLASQVLTELFRCNKVLNGNLK
;
A
#
# COMPACT_ATOMS: atom_id res chain seq x y z
N MET A 1 66.61 21.49 20.98
CA MET A 1 65.84 21.47 19.71
C MET A 1 64.57 20.67 19.96
N ILE A 2 63.44 21.38 20.21
CA ILE A 2 62.17 20.82 20.69
C ILE A 2 61.29 20.70 19.47
N ILE A 3 60.95 19.44 19.09
CA ILE A 3 60.04 19.15 17.99
C ILE A 3 58.60 19.06 18.58
N ASN A 4 57.81 20.09 18.32
CA ASN A 4 56.40 20.12 18.63
C ASN A 4 55.62 19.14 17.72
N LYS A 5 55.05 18.10 18.30
CA LYS A 5 54.08 17.25 17.62
C LYS A 5 52.70 17.92 17.69
N PHE A 6 52.31 18.50 16.57
CA PHE A 6 50.92 18.94 16.36
C PHE A 6 50.03 17.73 16.11
N PHE A 7 49.23 17.36 17.08
CA PHE A 7 48.14 16.39 16.90
C PHE A 7 47.01 17.08 16.17
N ILE A 8 46.84 16.80 14.90
CA ILE A 8 45.63 17.17 14.14
C ILE A 8 44.56 16.18 14.53
N PHE A 9 43.65 16.62 15.39
CA PHE A 9 42.38 15.91 15.71
C PHE A 9 41.43 16.13 14.54
N CYS A 10 41.46 15.29 13.52
CA CYS A 10 40.42 15.23 12.50
C CYS A 10 39.15 14.67 13.16
N GLY A 11 38.30 15.58 13.63
CA GLY A 11 36.96 15.26 14.02
C GLY A 11 36.17 14.76 12.82
N LEU A 12 36.07 13.44 12.67
CA LEU A 12 35.12 12.80 11.77
C LEU A 12 33.72 13.15 12.32
N MET A 13 33.14 14.24 11.82
CA MET A 13 31.71 14.46 11.93
C MET A 13 31.03 13.34 11.09
N PHE A 14 30.60 12.29 11.77
CA PHE A 14 29.60 11.41 11.22
C PHE A 14 28.32 12.23 11.02
N VAL A 15 28.16 12.80 9.84
CA VAL A 15 26.86 13.27 9.37
C VAL A 15 26.02 12.00 9.18
N LEU A 16 25.37 11.57 10.25
CA LEU A 16 24.30 10.58 10.13
C LEU A 16 23.30 11.18 9.13
N PRO A 17 23.01 10.49 8.01
CA PRO A 17 21.95 10.96 7.12
C PRO A 17 20.70 11.05 7.98
N ILE A 18 20.15 12.25 8.13
CA ILE A 18 18.83 12.44 8.71
C ILE A 18 17.89 11.77 7.70
N ILE A 19 17.57 10.50 7.97
CA ILE A 19 16.58 9.77 7.19
C ILE A 19 15.26 10.42 7.56
N TYR A 20 14.81 11.37 6.73
CA TYR A 20 13.46 11.90 6.84
C TYR A 20 12.51 10.71 6.69
N ALA A 21 11.86 10.32 7.78
CA ALA A 21 10.79 9.35 7.73
C ALA A 21 9.70 9.97 6.85
N ALA A 22 9.37 9.31 5.75
CA ALA A 22 8.26 9.74 4.92
C ALA A 22 6.97 9.69 5.75
N GLU A 23 6.09 10.63 5.52
CA GLU A 23 4.87 10.80 6.32
C GLU A 23 3.72 11.29 5.45
N PHE A 24 2.50 11.09 5.95
CA PHE A 24 1.30 11.71 5.39
C PHE A 24 0.38 12.20 6.51
N GLN A 25 -0.58 13.04 6.14
CA GLN A 25 -1.50 13.63 7.09
C GLN A 25 -2.96 13.30 6.75
N ILE A 26 -3.72 12.92 7.79
CA ILE A 26 -5.18 12.77 7.74
C ILE A 26 -5.77 13.68 8.80
N ALA A 27 -6.56 14.68 8.38
CA ALA A 27 -6.97 15.80 9.26
C ALA A 27 -5.74 16.41 9.94
N ASP A 28 -5.69 16.43 11.28
CA ASP A 28 -4.56 16.94 12.06
C ASP A 28 -3.59 15.81 12.48
N THR A 29 -3.84 14.58 12.05
CA THR A 29 -3.05 13.42 12.45
C THR A 29 -1.95 13.14 11.45
N LYS A 30 -0.71 13.24 11.93
CA LYS A 30 0.49 12.87 11.19
C LYS A 30 0.75 11.37 11.34
N ILE A 31 0.92 10.68 10.23
CA ILE A 31 1.26 9.25 10.17
C ILE A 31 2.64 9.10 9.56
N ILE A 32 3.56 8.54 10.33
CA ILE A 32 4.91 8.20 9.87
C ILE A 32 4.83 6.88 9.12
N LEU A 33 5.34 6.87 7.90
CA LEU A 33 5.41 5.68 7.06
C LEU A 33 6.54 4.74 7.53
N PRO A 34 6.30 3.44 7.61
CA PRO A 34 7.29 2.47 8.05
C PRO A 34 8.40 2.28 7.01
N GLN A 35 9.60 1.96 7.47
CA GLN A 35 10.63 1.39 6.60
C GLN A 35 10.35 -0.10 6.41
N ILE A 36 10.21 -0.54 5.16
CA ILE A 36 9.88 -1.92 4.83
C ILE A 36 11.08 -2.55 4.12
N LYS A 37 11.63 -3.63 4.68
CA LYS A 37 12.80 -4.32 4.12
C LYS A 37 12.50 -4.82 2.70
N GLY A 38 13.36 -4.49 1.75
CA GLY A 38 13.24 -4.88 0.34
C GLY A 38 12.26 -4.02 -0.47
N TYR A 39 11.79 -2.90 0.11
CA TYR A 39 10.91 -1.94 -0.55
C TYR A 39 11.40 -0.52 -0.32
N LYS A 40 11.21 0.32 -1.32
CA LYS A 40 11.44 1.78 -1.25
C LYS A 40 10.21 2.54 -1.66
N ILE A 41 10.06 3.74 -1.11
CA ILE A 41 8.98 4.64 -1.51
C ILE A 41 9.26 5.10 -2.93
N ALA A 42 8.28 4.93 -3.81
CA ALA A 42 8.31 5.36 -5.19
C ALA A 42 8.27 6.90 -5.29
N ASN A 43 8.71 7.41 -6.43
CA ASN A 43 8.62 8.83 -6.75
C ASN A 43 7.14 9.28 -6.91
N GLU A 44 6.95 10.58 -7.03
CA GLU A 44 5.61 11.17 -7.12
C GLU A 44 4.86 10.75 -8.40
N ASP A 45 5.56 10.54 -9.51
CA ASP A 45 4.96 10.16 -10.79
C ASP A 45 4.28 8.78 -10.72
N VAL A 46 4.91 7.82 -10.05
CA VAL A 46 4.32 6.50 -9.76
C VAL A 46 3.07 6.64 -8.89
N VAL A 47 3.15 7.46 -7.83
CA VAL A 47 1.98 7.72 -6.96
C VAL A 47 0.84 8.35 -7.75
N GLN A 48 1.13 9.31 -8.62
CA GLN A 48 0.15 9.94 -9.49
C GLN A 48 -0.46 8.95 -10.49
N THR A 49 0.37 8.08 -11.08
CA THR A 49 -0.09 7.05 -12.02
C THR A 49 -1.07 6.09 -11.34
N ILE A 50 -0.72 5.57 -10.16
CA ILE A 50 -1.62 4.72 -9.38
C ILE A 50 -2.90 5.48 -8.98
N THR A 51 -2.77 6.75 -8.59
CA THR A 51 -3.93 7.59 -8.24
C THR A 51 -4.86 7.79 -9.44
N LYS A 52 -4.33 7.95 -10.65
CA LYS A 52 -5.14 8.09 -11.88
C LYS A 52 -5.96 6.84 -12.19
N VAL A 53 -5.40 5.64 -11.95
CA VAL A 53 -6.11 4.37 -12.20
C VAL A 53 -7.02 3.97 -11.05
N GLN A 54 -6.78 4.46 -9.85
CA GLN A 54 -7.63 4.22 -8.69
C GLN A 54 -8.99 4.95 -8.79
N ASN A 55 -9.95 4.48 -7.99
CA ASN A 55 -11.24 5.16 -7.87
C ASN A 55 -11.05 6.57 -7.31
N GLN A 56 -11.75 7.56 -7.89
CA GLN A 56 -11.70 8.96 -7.42
C GLN A 56 -12.13 9.16 -5.96
N ALA A 57 -12.82 8.18 -5.36
CA ALA A 57 -13.16 8.19 -3.94
C ALA A 57 -11.95 7.94 -3.01
N ASN A 58 -10.82 7.49 -3.56
CA ASN A 58 -9.60 7.20 -2.82
C ASN A 58 -8.55 8.29 -3.02
N LYS A 59 -7.71 8.48 -2.01
CA LYS A 59 -6.48 9.27 -2.05
C LYS A 59 -5.33 8.33 -1.71
N ILE A 60 -4.34 8.23 -2.61
CA ILE A 60 -3.09 7.50 -2.36
C ILE A 60 -2.07 8.49 -1.79
N PHE A 61 -1.38 8.10 -0.74
CA PHE A 61 -0.37 8.91 -0.06
C PHE A 61 1.05 8.46 -0.39
N ALA A 62 1.26 7.14 -0.52
CA ALA A 62 2.56 6.57 -0.81
C ALA A 62 2.41 5.21 -1.50
N VAL A 63 3.41 4.89 -2.30
CA VAL A 63 3.58 3.59 -2.95
C VAL A 63 4.99 3.10 -2.65
N TYR A 64 5.11 1.83 -2.31
CA TYR A 64 6.39 1.15 -2.14
C TYR A 64 6.56 0.14 -3.26
N LEU A 65 7.68 0.21 -3.92
CA LEU A 65 8.12 -0.72 -4.95
C LEU A 65 9.28 -1.57 -4.44
N THR A 66 9.48 -2.73 -5.01
CA THR A 66 10.68 -3.52 -4.75
C THR A 66 11.91 -2.84 -5.36
N ASP A 67 13.10 -3.15 -4.84
CA ASP A 67 14.34 -2.62 -5.40
C ASP A 67 14.52 -3.00 -6.89
N LEU A 68 13.99 -4.15 -7.31
CA LEU A 68 14.03 -4.61 -8.70
C LEU A 68 13.11 -3.78 -9.60
N ASP A 69 11.90 -3.44 -9.12
CA ASP A 69 10.95 -2.63 -9.89
C ASP A 69 11.46 -1.20 -10.07
N ILE A 70 12.11 -0.63 -9.04
CA ILE A 70 12.73 0.69 -9.16
C ILE A 70 13.89 0.68 -10.16
N ALA A 71 14.67 -0.39 -10.21
CA ALA A 71 15.77 -0.54 -11.15
C ALA A 71 15.30 -0.71 -12.62
N ALA A 72 14.06 -1.15 -12.84
CA ALA A 72 13.48 -1.33 -14.16
C ALA A 72 13.04 -0.01 -14.84
N GLY A 73 13.01 1.09 -14.09
CA GLY A 73 12.66 2.44 -14.60
C GLY A 73 11.26 2.91 -14.23
N ASP A 74 11.00 4.20 -14.45
CA ASP A 74 9.84 4.93 -13.93
C ASP A 74 8.50 4.58 -14.58
N ASP A 75 8.50 3.89 -15.72
CA ASP A 75 7.29 3.56 -16.50
C ASP A 75 6.63 2.23 -16.06
N TRP A 76 7.22 1.54 -15.09
CA TRP A 76 6.79 0.21 -14.68
C TRP A 76 6.25 0.19 -13.25
N ILE A 77 4.95 -0.06 -13.12
CA ILE A 77 4.37 -0.48 -11.84
C ILE A 77 4.59 -1.99 -11.75
N GLY A 78 5.56 -2.39 -10.92
CA GLY A 78 5.91 -3.80 -10.73
C GLY A 78 4.71 -4.68 -10.36
N GLU A 79 4.86 -5.98 -10.55
CA GLU A 79 3.84 -6.95 -10.16
C GLU A 79 3.63 -7.01 -8.64
N LYS A 80 4.55 -6.38 -7.87
CA LYS A 80 4.59 -6.41 -6.40
C LYS A 80 4.76 -5.01 -5.85
N TYR A 81 3.73 -4.50 -5.17
CA TYR A 81 3.83 -3.19 -4.55
C TYR A 81 2.95 -3.10 -3.30
N ILE A 82 3.22 -2.07 -2.48
CA ILE A 82 2.41 -1.72 -1.31
C ILE A 82 1.95 -0.28 -1.49
N ALA A 83 0.66 -0.02 -1.37
CA ALA A 83 0.16 1.35 -1.45
C ALA A 83 -0.60 1.73 -0.18
N PHE A 84 -0.32 2.93 0.33
CA PHE A 84 -1.02 3.55 1.45
C PHE A 84 -1.99 4.59 0.96
N GLY A 85 -3.22 4.56 1.46
CA GLY A 85 -4.25 5.49 1.06
C GLY A 85 -5.40 5.59 2.06
N ALA A 86 -6.34 6.48 1.76
CA ALA A 86 -7.61 6.57 2.49
C ALA A 86 -8.76 6.86 1.52
N GLN A 87 -9.96 6.43 1.90
CA GLN A 87 -11.15 6.95 1.26
C GLN A 87 -11.29 8.44 1.58
N LYS A 88 -11.73 9.26 0.64
CA LYS A 88 -11.94 10.70 0.87
C LYS A 88 -12.87 10.98 2.06
N LEU A 89 -13.85 10.11 2.29
CA LEU A 89 -14.74 10.17 3.45
C LEU A 89 -14.01 9.91 4.79
N TRP A 90 -12.82 9.32 4.75
CA TRP A 90 -12.01 9.03 5.91
C TRP A 90 -10.96 10.11 6.20
N LEU A 91 -10.91 11.18 5.43
CA LEU A 91 -9.99 12.29 5.63
C LEU A 91 -10.45 13.22 6.77
N ARG A 92 -10.86 12.63 7.89
CA ARG A 92 -11.32 13.30 9.12
C ARG A 92 -10.94 12.47 10.35
N LYS A 93 -11.11 13.04 11.54
CA LYS A 93 -10.92 12.29 12.80
C LYS A 93 -12.01 11.25 13.00
N PHE A 94 -11.63 10.13 13.53
CA PHE A 94 -12.50 9.03 13.90
C PHE A 94 -12.25 8.61 15.34
N GLN A 95 -13.30 8.11 16.00
CA GLN A 95 -13.18 7.44 17.27
C GLN A 95 -13.07 5.93 17.06
N ILE A 96 -12.50 5.23 18.03
CA ILE A 96 -12.29 3.78 17.95
C ILE A 96 -13.57 2.99 17.65
N HIS A 97 -14.73 3.44 18.14
CA HIS A 97 -16.00 2.75 17.90
C HIS A 97 -16.40 2.75 16.41
N HIS A 98 -16.11 3.82 15.65
CA HIS A 98 -16.35 3.84 14.20
C HIS A 98 -15.52 2.76 13.49
N PHE A 99 -14.26 2.60 13.91
CA PHE A 99 -13.41 1.52 13.37
C PHE A 99 -13.97 0.15 13.74
N GLN A 100 -14.46 -0.06 14.96
CA GLN A 100 -15.07 -1.32 15.37
C GLN A 100 -16.33 -1.65 14.53
N GLN A 101 -17.14 -0.65 14.19
CA GLN A 101 -18.29 -0.83 13.28
C GLN A 101 -17.83 -1.26 11.87
N ILE A 102 -16.80 -0.61 11.30
CA ILE A 102 -16.23 -1.00 10.02
C ILE A 102 -15.73 -2.44 10.08
N LYS A 103 -14.99 -2.79 11.14
CA LYS A 103 -14.45 -4.13 11.35
C LYS A 103 -15.57 -5.18 11.40
N GLN A 104 -16.60 -4.94 12.19
CA GLN A 104 -17.77 -5.82 12.29
C GLN A 104 -18.47 -5.97 10.94
N THR A 105 -18.70 -4.86 10.23
CA THR A 105 -19.35 -4.89 8.90
C THR A 105 -18.55 -5.75 7.92
N ILE A 106 -17.24 -5.60 7.88
CA ILE A 106 -16.38 -6.43 7.02
C ILE A 106 -16.50 -7.90 7.39
N GLN A 107 -16.43 -8.24 8.68
CA GLN A 107 -16.50 -9.62 9.15
C GLN A 107 -17.84 -10.28 8.85
N THR A 108 -18.94 -9.56 9.01
CA THR A 108 -20.30 -10.11 8.85
C THR A 108 -20.76 -10.14 7.39
N GLN A 109 -20.31 -9.18 6.57
CA GLN A 109 -20.75 -9.06 5.19
C GLN A 109 -19.72 -9.54 4.16
N PHE A 110 -18.62 -10.14 4.60
CA PHE A 110 -17.52 -10.53 3.72
C PHE A 110 -17.97 -11.34 2.50
N LYS A 111 -18.79 -12.36 2.71
CA LYS A 111 -19.29 -13.21 1.61
C LYS A 111 -20.25 -12.50 0.65
N THR A 112 -21.00 -11.51 1.13
CA THR A 112 -21.94 -10.76 0.27
C THR A 112 -21.26 -9.72 -0.59
N PHE A 113 -20.01 -9.36 -0.28
CA PHE A 113 -19.21 -8.41 -1.08
C PHE A 113 -18.76 -8.99 -2.43
N GLU A 114 -18.60 -10.30 -2.56
CA GLU A 114 -18.01 -10.94 -3.74
C GLU A 114 -18.73 -10.54 -5.03
N LYS A 115 -20.06 -10.73 -5.08
CA LYS A 115 -20.87 -10.35 -6.26
C LYS A 115 -20.80 -8.85 -6.55
N ARG A 116 -20.92 -8.01 -5.51
CA ARG A 116 -20.84 -6.55 -5.64
C ARG A 116 -19.44 -6.09 -6.07
N LEU A 117 -18.40 -6.79 -5.64
CA LEU A 117 -17.04 -6.51 -6.03
C LEU A 117 -16.81 -6.78 -7.50
N LEU A 118 -17.28 -7.93 -8.02
CA LEU A 118 -17.23 -8.24 -9.46
C LEU A 118 -17.90 -7.18 -10.33
N GLU A 119 -19.12 -6.79 -9.96
CA GLU A 119 -19.85 -5.73 -10.68
C GLU A 119 -19.12 -4.39 -10.66
N LYS A 120 -18.50 -4.04 -9.53
CA LYS A 120 -17.75 -2.81 -9.37
C LYS A 120 -16.44 -2.85 -10.17
N LEU A 121 -15.70 -3.96 -10.13
CA LEU A 121 -14.47 -4.15 -10.90
C LEU A 121 -14.73 -4.05 -12.39
N ALA A 122 -15.78 -4.68 -12.93
CA ALA A 122 -16.10 -4.59 -14.34
C ALA A 122 -16.33 -3.15 -14.83
N LYS A 123 -16.94 -2.29 -14.00
CA LYS A 123 -17.10 -0.85 -14.31
C LYS A 123 -15.75 -0.11 -14.29
N GLU A 124 -14.91 -0.39 -13.28
CA GLU A 124 -13.61 0.25 -13.15
C GLU A 124 -12.65 -0.17 -14.26
N GLU A 125 -12.66 -1.43 -14.67
CA GLU A 125 -11.83 -1.94 -15.77
C GLU A 125 -12.09 -1.22 -17.07
N LYS A 126 -13.37 -1.04 -17.43
CA LYS A 126 -13.73 -0.27 -18.62
C LYS A 126 -13.18 1.16 -18.55
N ARG A 127 -13.27 1.79 -17.36
CA ARG A 127 -12.75 3.13 -17.13
C ARG A 127 -11.23 3.19 -17.24
N VAL A 128 -10.53 2.22 -16.65
CA VAL A 128 -9.05 2.14 -16.66
C VAL A 128 -8.55 1.81 -18.07
N SER A 129 -9.15 0.83 -18.74
CA SER A 129 -8.81 0.48 -20.13
C SER A 129 -8.91 1.68 -21.06
N ASN A 130 -9.99 2.47 -20.94
CA ASN A 130 -10.18 3.69 -21.74
C ASN A 130 -9.13 4.76 -21.42
N LYS A 131 -8.66 4.87 -20.19
CA LYS A 131 -7.62 5.84 -19.79
C LYS A 131 -6.21 5.44 -20.22
N LEU A 132 -5.93 4.13 -20.29
CA LEU A 132 -4.63 3.60 -20.66
C LEU A 132 -4.50 3.40 -22.18
N THR A 133 -5.63 3.35 -22.92
CA THR A 133 -5.61 3.26 -24.37
C THR A 133 -5.23 4.61 -24.97
N THR A 134 -4.22 4.60 -25.83
CA THR A 134 -3.78 5.72 -26.67
C THR A 134 -3.93 5.35 -28.15
N ASP A 135 -3.66 6.30 -29.06
CA ASP A 135 -3.72 6.02 -30.51
C ASP A 135 -2.75 4.91 -30.92
N ASP A 136 -1.60 4.82 -30.24
CA ASP A 136 -0.54 3.83 -30.52
C ASP A 136 -0.61 2.56 -29.65
N CYS A 137 -1.43 2.57 -28.60
CA CYS A 137 -1.48 1.46 -27.64
C CYS A 137 -2.91 1.18 -27.17
N LYS A 138 -3.47 0.05 -27.60
CA LYS A 138 -4.78 -0.44 -27.14
C LYS A 138 -4.62 -1.31 -25.92
N VAL A 139 -5.25 -0.92 -24.82
CA VAL A 139 -5.24 -1.65 -23.55
C VAL A 139 -6.64 -2.14 -23.21
N LEU A 140 -6.77 -3.43 -22.94
CA LEU A 140 -7.99 -4.05 -22.41
C LEU A 140 -7.68 -4.79 -21.12
N LEU A 141 -8.36 -4.42 -20.06
CA LEU A 141 -8.33 -5.12 -18.76
C LEU A 141 -9.68 -5.79 -18.55
N LYS A 142 -9.68 -7.04 -18.14
CA LYS A 142 -10.89 -7.82 -17.83
C LYS A 142 -10.66 -8.72 -16.64
N THR A 143 -11.38 -8.52 -15.55
CA THR A 143 -11.41 -9.48 -14.44
C THR A 143 -12.33 -10.64 -14.81
N ASN A 144 -11.78 -11.84 -14.73
CA ASN A 144 -12.51 -13.07 -15.06
C ASN A 144 -13.19 -13.66 -13.83
N ALA A 145 -12.53 -13.57 -12.67
CA ALA A 145 -13.03 -14.08 -11.40
C ALA A 145 -12.42 -13.33 -10.22
N VAL A 146 -13.18 -13.23 -9.15
CA VAL A 146 -12.73 -12.73 -7.86
C VAL A 146 -13.16 -13.72 -6.78
N VAL A 147 -12.24 -14.08 -5.91
CA VAL A 147 -12.50 -14.93 -4.76
C VAL A 147 -12.10 -14.19 -3.49
N LEU A 148 -13.07 -14.00 -2.59
CA LEU A 148 -12.81 -13.48 -1.25
C LEU A 148 -12.26 -14.63 -0.39
N HIS A 149 -10.93 -14.71 -0.31
CA HIS A 149 -10.24 -15.84 0.30
C HIS A 149 -10.39 -15.87 1.82
N SER A 150 -10.08 -14.75 2.50
CA SER A 150 -10.10 -14.70 3.97
C SER A 150 -10.20 -13.28 4.52
N THR A 151 -10.76 -13.19 5.74
CA THR A 151 -10.67 -11.99 6.59
C THR A 151 -10.07 -12.37 7.93
N PHE A 152 -9.19 -11.52 8.47
CA PHE A 152 -8.45 -11.78 9.70
C PHE A 152 -7.98 -10.47 10.34
N SER A 153 -7.49 -10.54 11.57
CA SER A 153 -6.90 -9.38 12.25
C SER A 153 -5.49 -9.72 12.70
N LEU A 154 -4.51 -8.99 12.19
CA LEU A 154 -3.10 -9.10 12.60
C LEU A 154 -2.80 -8.24 13.84
N HIS A 155 -3.63 -7.20 14.08
CA HIS A 155 -3.54 -6.32 15.24
C HIS A 155 -4.95 -5.90 15.70
N LYS A 156 -5.13 -5.56 17.00
CA LYS A 156 -6.45 -5.14 17.52
C LYS A 156 -7.05 -3.95 16.75
N ASN A 157 -6.21 -3.06 16.27
CA ASN A 157 -6.56 -1.86 15.49
C ASN A 157 -6.40 -2.07 13.98
N SER A 158 -6.48 -3.29 13.49
CA SER A 158 -6.50 -3.57 12.07
C SER A 158 -7.52 -4.65 11.71
N ILE A 159 -7.95 -4.64 10.47
CA ILE A 159 -8.65 -5.74 9.82
C ILE A 159 -8.08 -5.92 8.42
N SER A 160 -7.83 -7.16 8.07
CA SER A 160 -7.21 -7.56 6.81
C SER A 160 -8.16 -8.44 6.01
N THR A 161 -8.16 -8.28 4.70
CA THR A 161 -8.91 -9.13 3.77
C THR A 161 -8.01 -9.55 2.63
N ILE A 162 -8.03 -10.82 2.26
CA ILE A 162 -7.33 -11.33 1.08
C ILE A 162 -8.34 -11.61 -0.02
N ILE A 163 -8.07 -11.06 -1.17
CA ILE A 163 -8.83 -11.21 -2.40
C ILE A 163 -7.90 -11.80 -3.44
N LEU A 164 -8.34 -12.86 -4.11
CA LEU A 164 -7.69 -13.39 -5.31
C LEU A 164 -8.48 -12.93 -6.53
N ALA A 165 -7.81 -12.30 -7.47
CA ALA A 165 -8.43 -11.85 -8.72
C ALA A 165 -7.72 -12.48 -9.91
N SER A 166 -8.48 -13.16 -10.76
CA SER A 166 -8.00 -13.60 -12.07
C SER A 166 -8.40 -12.57 -13.12
N SER A 167 -7.43 -12.05 -13.86
CA SER A 167 -7.65 -11.03 -14.88
C SER A 167 -6.94 -11.37 -16.17
N THR A 168 -7.50 -10.91 -17.28
CA THR A 168 -6.86 -10.92 -18.60
C THR A 168 -6.44 -9.51 -18.92
N HIS A 169 -5.18 -9.35 -19.24
CA HIS A 169 -4.58 -8.12 -19.74
C HIS A 169 -4.31 -8.31 -21.23
N GLU A 170 -4.78 -7.39 -22.05
CA GLU A 170 -4.51 -7.40 -23.48
C GLU A 170 -3.90 -6.05 -23.85
N VAL A 171 -2.70 -6.09 -24.41
CA VAL A 171 -1.98 -4.92 -24.90
C VAL A 171 -1.59 -5.18 -26.35
N ASN A 172 -2.09 -4.38 -27.27
CA ASN A 172 -1.83 -4.51 -28.72
C ASN A 172 -2.05 -5.97 -29.23
N ASN A 173 -3.20 -6.57 -28.86
CA ASN A 173 -3.61 -7.93 -29.19
C ASN A 173 -2.78 -9.05 -28.54
N LYS A 174 -1.82 -8.73 -27.68
CA LYS A 174 -1.13 -9.73 -26.86
C LYS A 174 -1.91 -9.91 -25.55
N LYS A 175 -2.39 -11.14 -25.33
CA LYS A 175 -3.16 -11.50 -24.13
C LYS A 175 -2.29 -12.20 -23.10
N GLU A 176 -2.39 -11.75 -21.88
CA GLU A 176 -1.78 -12.39 -20.72
C GLU A 176 -2.84 -12.60 -19.63
N GLN A 177 -2.91 -13.80 -19.08
CA GLN A 177 -3.76 -14.08 -17.94
C GLN A 177 -2.93 -14.04 -16.67
N LYS A 178 -3.39 -13.26 -15.69
CA LYS A 178 -2.73 -13.11 -14.39
C LYS A 178 -3.69 -13.45 -13.26
N VAL A 179 -3.16 -14.02 -12.19
CA VAL A 179 -3.85 -14.12 -10.91
C VAL A 179 -3.07 -13.31 -9.91
N THR A 180 -3.75 -12.40 -9.24
CA THR A 180 -3.15 -11.51 -8.24
C THR A 180 -3.75 -11.73 -6.86
N ILE A 181 -2.93 -11.53 -5.84
CA ILE A 181 -3.35 -11.40 -4.45
C ILE A 181 -3.45 -9.91 -4.14
N SER A 182 -4.62 -9.48 -3.68
CA SER A 182 -4.80 -8.17 -3.07
C SER A 182 -5.04 -8.36 -1.57
N ASN A 183 -4.06 -8.03 -0.75
CA ASN A 183 -4.16 -8.09 0.70
C ASN A 183 -4.44 -6.69 1.24
N ASN A 184 -5.72 -6.41 1.49
CA ASN A 184 -6.20 -5.10 1.92
C ASN A 184 -6.25 -5.04 3.44
N ASN A 185 -5.64 -4.01 4.02
CA ASN A 185 -5.52 -3.82 5.46
C ASN A 185 -6.07 -2.44 5.84
N ILE A 186 -7.15 -2.40 6.60
CA ILE A 186 -7.71 -1.18 7.15
C ILE A 186 -7.17 -1.02 8.57
N VAL A 187 -6.66 0.15 8.87
CA VAL A 187 -5.93 0.47 10.10
C VAL A 187 -6.57 1.67 10.79
N PHE A 188 -6.71 1.58 12.11
CA PHE A 188 -7.01 2.70 12.98
C PHE A 188 -5.77 3.06 13.81
N LEU A 189 -5.31 4.28 13.67
CA LEU A 189 -4.12 4.78 14.34
C LEU A 189 -4.26 6.28 14.61
N ASN A 190 -4.10 6.70 15.89
CA ASN A 190 -4.12 8.11 16.29
C ASN A 190 -5.34 8.87 15.74
N ASP A 191 -6.54 8.33 15.95
CA ASP A 191 -7.82 8.88 15.49
C ASP A 191 -7.98 9.00 13.96
N ALA A 192 -7.11 8.36 13.20
CA ALA A 192 -7.21 8.25 11.74
C ALA A 192 -7.56 6.83 11.31
N ILE A 193 -8.41 6.72 10.27
CA ILE A 193 -8.66 5.47 9.55
C ILE A 193 -8.07 5.62 8.17
N PHE A 194 -7.24 4.66 7.80
CA PHE A 194 -6.64 4.56 6.48
C PHE A 194 -6.43 3.09 6.11
N TYR A 195 -5.99 2.83 4.90
CA TYR A 195 -5.67 1.50 4.46
C TYR A 195 -4.26 1.46 3.86
N PHE A 196 -3.69 0.27 3.88
CA PHE A 196 -2.68 -0.11 2.91
C PHE A 196 -3.08 -1.44 2.27
N TYR A 197 -2.66 -1.64 1.03
CA TYR A 197 -2.83 -2.91 0.35
C TYR A 197 -1.53 -3.36 -0.26
N ILE A 198 -1.38 -4.68 -0.34
CA ILE A 198 -0.24 -5.37 -0.91
C ILE A 198 -0.76 -6.12 -2.13
N GLU A 199 -0.26 -5.72 -3.31
CA GLU A 199 -0.51 -6.45 -4.54
C GLU A 199 0.68 -7.36 -4.82
N SER A 200 0.39 -8.59 -5.22
CA SER A 200 1.42 -9.55 -5.62
C SER A 200 0.85 -10.64 -6.54
N PRO A 201 1.68 -11.28 -7.39
CA PRO A 201 1.27 -12.44 -8.16
C PRO A 201 0.86 -13.60 -7.24
N TYR A 202 -0.13 -14.37 -7.67
CA TYR A 202 -0.50 -15.64 -7.05
C TYR A 202 -0.10 -16.80 -7.96
N LYS A 203 0.70 -17.70 -7.44
CA LYS A 203 1.10 -18.97 -8.08
C LYS A 203 0.76 -20.17 -7.20
N THR A 204 0.91 -20.01 -5.89
CA THR A 204 0.71 -21.07 -4.90
C THR A 204 0.18 -20.49 -3.59
N ASP A 205 -0.31 -21.33 -2.71
CA ASP A 205 -0.77 -20.93 -1.37
C ASP A 205 0.35 -20.33 -0.50
N ALA A 206 1.62 -20.62 -0.82
CA ALA A 206 2.75 -19.99 -0.15
C ALA A 206 2.77 -18.46 -0.41
N ASP A 207 2.29 -17.99 -1.54
CA ASP A 207 2.22 -16.55 -1.85
C ASP A 207 1.21 -15.84 -0.94
N ILE A 208 0.11 -16.51 -0.58
CA ILE A 208 -0.85 -16.00 0.41
C ILE A 208 -0.19 -15.88 1.79
N ALA A 209 0.56 -16.90 2.21
CA ALA A 209 1.29 -16.88 3.48
C ALA A 209 2.35 -15.77 3.50
N ASN A 210 3.08 -15.58 2.41
CA ASN A 210 4.06 -14.50 2.24
C ASN A 210 3.40 -13.13 2.31
N SER A 211 2.25 -12.94 1.67
CA SER A 211 1.49 -11.69 1.71
C SER A 211 0.98 -11.37 3.11
N LYS A 212 0.52 -12.38 3.87
CA LYS A 212 0.13 -12.23 5.30
C LYS A 212 1.33 -11.85 6.16
N SER A 213 2.47 -12.49 5.97
CA SER A 213 3.71 -12.20 6.68
C SER A 213 4.18 -10.76 6.44
N LEU A 214 4.17 -10.33 5.18
CA LEU A 214 4.52 -8.95 4.80
C LEU A 214 3.55 -7.93 5.43
N ALA A 215 2.24 -8.20 5.41
CA ALA A 215 1.26 -7.33 6.07
C ALA A 215 1.49 -7.22 7.58
N SER A 216 1.84 -8.33 8.24
CA SER A 216 2.22 -8.33 9.66
C SER A 216 3.46 -7.48 9.93
N GLN A 217 4.47 -7.59 9.09
CA GLN A 217 5.69 -6.78 9.18
C GLN A 217 5.37 -5.28 9.02
N VAL A 218 4.61 -4.92 7.98
CA VAL A 218 4.18 -3.53 7.74
C VAL A 218 3.44 -2.97 8.94
N LEU A 219 2.46 -3.71 9.49
CA LEU A 219 1.70 -3.27 10.67
C LEU A 219 2.59 -3.09 11.90
N THR A 220 3.49 -4.06 12.16
CA THR A 220 4.41 -4.00 13.30
C THR A 220 5.26 -2.72 13.24
N GLU A 221 5.87 -2.47 12.09
CA GLU A 221 6.72 -1.28 11.90
C GLU A 221 5.90 0.01 11.91
N LEU A 222 4.71 0.03 11.30
CA LEU A 222 3.80 1.16 11.30
C LEU A 222 3.40 1.56 12.74
N PHE A 223 3.00 0.59 13.57
CA PHE A 223 2.66 0.87 14.95
C PHE A 223 3.90 1.24 15.78
N ARG A 224 5.06 0.68 15.48
CA ARG A 224 6.31 0.99 16.16
C ARG A 224 6.74 2.44 15.92
N CYS A 225 6.80 2.89 14.68
CA CYS A 225 7.26 4.25 14.35
C CYS A 225 6.26 5.35 14.80
N ASN A 226 4.99 5.01 14.98
CA ASN A 226 3.98 5.96 15.41
C ASN A 226 3.68 5.95 16.94
N LYS A 227 4.19 4.98 17.70
CA LYS A 227 4.05 4.94 19.17
C LYS A 227 4.85 6.05 19.85
N VAL A 228 5.98 6.45 19.29
CA VAL A 228 6.88 7.46 19.84
C VAL A 228 6.19 8.84 19.95
N LEU A 229 5.22 9.13 19.08
CA LEU A 229 4.48 10.39 19.09
C LEU A 229 3.51 10.51 20.28
N ASN A 230 3.07 9.39 20.88
CA ASN A 230 2.11 9.36 21.99
C ASN A 230 2.79 9.24 23.37
N GLY A 231 4.10 9.11 23.43
CA GLY A 231 4.85 8.91 24.68
C GLY A 231 5.11 10.18 25.52
N ASN A 232 4.82 11.37 24.98
CA ASN A 232 5.15 12.66 25.61
C ASN A 232 3.92 13.47 26.08
N LEU A 233 2.74 12.84 26.19
CA LEU A 233 1.57 13.48 26.79
C LEU A 233 1.10 12.65 28.00
N LYS A 234 1.84 12.79 29.11
CA LYS A 234 1.36 12.58 30.47
C LYS A 234 1.69 13.80 31.29
#